data_ba78275a82f53e6b071e615f5024783a
#
_entry.id   ba78275a82f53e6b071e615f5024783a
#
_cell.length_a   1.000
_cell.length_b   1.000
_cell.length_c   1.000
_cell.angle_alpha   90.00
_cell.angle_beta   90.00
_cell.angle_gamma   90.00
#
_symmetry.space_group_name_H-M   'P 1'
#
loop_
_entity.id
_entity.type
_entity.pdbx_description
1 polymer ?
#
loop_
_entity_poly.entity_id
_entity_poly.type
_entity_poly.pdbx_seq_one_letter_code
_entity_poly.pdbx_strand_id
1 'polypeptide(L)'
;MKKGHSKVTFKPYTMEQPSLLPPSLEELIPEDHLVRVVNRVMDELDLEPILNEYKGGGTSSYHPRMMLKVLVYAYTQKVNSSRQIAKGLRENVNFMWISGNNRPDFRTINRFRGSVMKEGIEVVFGEVLQYLIEEGYVTLENYFLDGTKIEANANKYKWVWAKSTAKYKQRLQEKIQELLKNIEAENEAEQAAYGDKDLEEVGGGNKQGGGGIDSEILQKQIERLNERLADKMKDKRTAKAMRTLQEDYLPRQKKYEEQEKLLAGRNSYAKTDHDATFMRMKEDHMLNGQLKPGYNVQIGTENQFVVGFSIHQKTNDLNCLIPNLNQLQERLGRLPRTVIADAGYGSEENYAYLEKMGLEGIVKYPLFSKQQKRSWRKQRFRFENWEYDPVQDEYICPNHQRLTFRGKRIRVTDNGYQTTFRSYECNSCVECPLKPQCTRSAWNRRIEVNPTLIQYQQQARERLVSERGRSLRVRRGVEVETVFGRIKQDWGFRRFTLRGLEKVKTEWGLLCIAHNLAKLAVL
;
A
#
# COMPACT_ATOMS: atom_id res chain seq x y z
N MET A 1 -10.09 -38.57 -66.26
CA MET A 1 -11.15 -38.44 -65.23
C MET A 1 -11.01 -37.12 -64.57
N LYS A 2 -11.87 -36.13 -64.88
CA LYS A 2 -11.89 -34.83 -64.15
C LYS A 2 -12.58 -35.05 -62.81
N LYS A 3 -11.85 -34.83 -61.71
CA LYS A 3 -12.43 -34.80 -60.36
C LYS A 3 -13.44 -33.65 -60.30
N GLY A 4 -14.72 -33.98 -60.17
CA GLY A 4 -15.75 -32.99 -59.91
C GLY A 4 -15.55 -32.32 -58.58
N HIS A 5 -15.30 -31.01 -58.60
CA HIS A 5 -15.31 -30.21 -57.37
C HIS A 5 -16.75 -30.16 -56.87
N SER A 6 -17.01 -30.71 -55.67
CA SER A 6 -18.30 -30.55 -55.03
C SER A 6 -18.54 -29.04 -54.80
N LYS A 7 -19.67 -28.53 -55.30
CA LYS A 7 -20.06 -27.12 -55.08
C LYS A 7 -20.22 -26.91 -53.58
N VAL A 8 -19.44 -25.98 -53.02
CA VAL A 8 -19.59 -25.54 -51.62
C VAL A 8 -20.95 -24.86 -51.48
N THR A 9 -21.77 -25.36 -50.57
CA THR A 9 -23.10 -24.78 -50.29
C THR A 9 -22.95 -23.92 -49.03
N PHE A 10 -23.27 -22.63 -49.11
CA PHE A 10 -23.27 -21.71 -48.00
C PHE A 10 -24.63 -21.73 -47.30
N LYS A 11 -24.61 -21.54 -45.97
CA LYS A 11 -25.84 -21.34 -45.21
C LYS A 11 -26.51 -20.03 -45.62
N PRO A 12 -27.87 -19.98 -45.68
CA PRO A 12 -28.58 -18.75 -45.98
C PRO A 12 -28.22 -17.66 -44.95
N TYR A 13 -28.07 -16.43 -45.42
CA TYR A 13 -27.69 -15.27 -44.67
C TYR A 13 -28.63 -14.11 -45.02
N THR A 14 -29.54 -13.77 -44.10
CA THR A 14 -30.54 -12.72 -44.29
C THR A 14 -30.54 -11.82 -43.05
N MET A 15 -30.21 -10.54 -43.23
CA MET A 15 -30.18 -9.56 -42.11
C MET A 15 -31.55 -8.99 -41.76
N GLU A 16 -32.48 -9.00 -42.71
CA GLU A 16 -33.81 -8.39 -42.60
C GLU A 16 -34.93 -9.43 -42.39
N GLN A 17 -34.61 -10.52 -41.69
CA GLN A 17 -35.62 -11.54 -41.40
C GLN A 17 -36.53 -11.04 -40.26
N PRO A 18 -37.82 -10.76 -40.53
CA PRO A 18 -38.75 -10.38 -39.49
C PRO A 18 -39.03 -11.56 -38.56
N SER A 19 -38.95 -11.32 -37.23
CA SER A 19 -39.42 -12.27 -36.23
C SER A 19 -40.82 -11.87 -35.78
N LEU A 20 -41.75 -12.81 -35.78
CA LEU A 20 -43.11 -12.57 -35.33
C LEU A 20 -43.18 -12.26 -33.82
N LEU A 21 -42.34 -12.92 -33.05
CA LEU A 21 -42.11 -12.65 -31.61
C LEU A 21 -40.59 -12.55 -31.42
N PRO A 22 -40.07 -11.36 -31.01
CA PRO A 22 -38.66 -11.26 -30.71
C PRO A 22 -38.36 -12.10 -29.45
N PRO A 23 -37.23 -12.85 -29.44
CA PRO A 23 -36.83 -13.62 -28.27
C PRO A 23 -36.68 -12.69 -27.04
N SER A 24 -37.05 -13.19 -25.86
CA SER A 24 -36.79 -12.46 -24.61
C SER A 24 -35.28 -12.38 -24.37
N LEU A 25 -34.84 -11.40 -23.59
CA LEU A 25 -33.40 -11.31 -23.22
C LEU A 25 -32.95 -12.58 -22.45
N GLU A 26 -33.87 -13.22 -21.75
CA GLU A 26 -33.63 -14.46 -21.00
C GLU A 26 -33.22 -15.62 -21.94
N GLU A 27 -33.95 -15.78 -23.06
CA GLU A 27 -33.73 -16.84 -24.06
C GLU A 27 -32.42 -16.66 -24.86
N LEU A 28 -31.91 -15.41 -24.92
CA LEU A 28 -30.68 -15.07 -25.63
C LEU A 28 -29.41 -15.40 -24.86
N ILE A 29 -29.52 -15.76 -23.58
CA ILE A 29 -28.37 -15.98 -22.68
C ILE A 29 -28.31 -17.47 -22.33
N PRO A 30 -27.19 -18.17 -22.64
CA PRO A 30 -26.98 -19.56 -22.23
C PRO A 30 -27.17 -19.77 -20.71
N GLU A 31 -27.63 -20.97 -20.33
CA GLU A 31 -27.90 -21.29 -18.93
C GLU A 31 -26.64 -21.28 -18.05
N ASP A 32 -25.49 -21.66 -18.61
CA ASP A 32 -24.19 -21.72 -17.97
C ASP A 32 -23.40 -20.39 -18.04
N HIS A 33 -24.03 -19.33 -18.61
CA HIS A 33 -23.29 -18.07 -18.81
C HIS A 33 -22.97 -17.37 -17.49
N LEU A 34 -21.73 -16.84 -17.37
CA LEU A 34 -21.23 -16.12 -16.18
C LEU A 34 -22.17 -15.04 -15.64
N VAL A 35 -22.92 -14.35 -16.53
CA VAL A 35 -23.87 -13.30 -16.09
C VAL A 35 -24.96 -13.85 -15.17
N ARG A 36 -25.37 -15.11 -15.33
CA ARG A 36 -26.36 -15.78 -14.48
C ARG A 36 -25.78 -16.09 -13.10
N VAL A 37 -24.51 -16.50 -13.05
CA VAL A 37 -23.80 -16.71 -11.76
C VAL A 37 -23.70 -15.38 -11.01
N VAL A 38 -23.30 -14.30 -11.69
CA VAL A 38 -23.25 -12.96 -11.06
C VAL A 38 -24.63 -12.55 -10.56
N ASN A 39 -25.69 -12.77 -11.36
CA ASN A 39 -27.05 -12.43 -10.96
C ASN A 39 -27.47 -13.20 -9.70
N ARG A 40 -27.35 -14.53 -9.73
CA ARG A 40 -27.74 -15.40 -8.61
C ARG A 40 -27.02 -15.02 -7.33
N VAL A 41 -25.68 -14.99 -7.33
CA VAL A 41 -24.91 -14.69 -6.12
C VAL A 41 -25.26 -13.30 -5.59
N MET A 42 -25.34 -12.28 -6.44
CA MET A 42 -25.68 -10.92 -5.99
C MET A 42 -27.12 -10.80 -5.45
N ASP A 43 -28.03 -11.70 -5.82
CA ASP A 43 -29.40 -11.72 -5.29
C ASP A 43 -29.45 -12.30 -3.86
N GLU A 44 -28.56 -13.20 -3.52
CA GLU A 44 -28.47 -13.86 -2.22
C GLU A 44 -27.78 -13.01 -1.14
N LEU A 45 -27.02 -11.96 -1.53
CA LEU A 45 -26.30 -11.13 -0.58
C LEU A 45 -27.23 -10.24 0.25
N ASP A 46 -26.91 -10.06 1.53
CA ASP A 46 -27.52 -9.02 2.35
C ASP A 46 -26.91 -7.64 2.02
N LEU A 47 -27.70 -6.77 1.41
CA LEU A 47 -27.33 -5.41 1.04
C LEU A 47 -28.08 -4.35 1.86
N GLU A 48 -28.78 -4.73 2.94
CA GLU A 48 -29.49 -3.78 3.79
C GLU A 48 -28.59 -2.63 4.28
N PRO A 49 -27.35 -2.86 4.71
CA PRO A 49 -26.45 -1.77 5.11
C PRO A 49 -26.26 -0.70 4.02
N ILE A 50 -26.23 -1.12 2.75
CA ILE A 50 -26.09 -0.19 1.60
C ILE A 50 -27.43 0.47 1.27
N LEU A 51 -28.52 -0.28 1.37
CA LEU A 51 -29.88 0.24 1.09
C LEU A 51 -30.29 1.32 2.09
N ASN A 52 -29.92 1.18 3.35
CA ASN A 52 -30.22 2.10 4.43
C ASN A 52 -29.54 3.48 4.28
N GLU A 53 -28.49 3.59 3.45
CA GLU A 53 -27.88 4.88 3.12
C GLU A 53 -28.73 5.73 2.15
N TYR A 54 -29.70 5.10 1.45
CA TYR A 54 -30.58 5.80 0.54
C TYR A 54 -31.71 6.49 1.29
N LYS A 55 -31.55 7.80 1.48
CA LYS A 55 -32.60 8.65 2.06
C LYS A 55 -33.67 8.88 1.01
N GLY A 56 -34.93 8.63 1.35
CA GLY A 56 -36.06 8.90 0.48
C GLY A 56 -36.19 10.39 0.11
N GLY A 57 -36.86 10.68 -0.99
CA GLY A 57 -37.06 12.03 -1.54
C GLY A 57 -36.29 12.29 -2.82
N GLY A 58 -36.80 13.13 -3.71
CA GLY A 58 -36.21 13.46 -4.99
C GLY A 58 -36.64 12.53 -6.15
N THR A 59 -35.90 12.56 -7.26
CA THR A 59 -36.09 11.70 -8.43
C THR A 59 -35.75 10.24 -8.12
N SER A 60 -36.46 9.29 -8.76
CA SER A 60 -36.24 7.84 -8.65
C SER A 60 -34.79 7.49 -8.91
N SER A 61 -34.15 6.82 -7.95
CA SER A 61 -32.80 6.30 -8.08
C SER A 61 -32.79 4.89 -8.66
N TYR A 62 -31.75 4.53 -9.38
CA TYR A 62 -31.52 3.14 -9.76
C TYR A 62 -31.29 2.26 -8.53
N HIS A 63 -31.86 1.06 -8.52
CA HIS A 63 -31.73 0.14 -7.41
C HIS A 63 -30.25 -0.24 -7.17
N PRO A 64 -29.70 -0.11 -5.94
CA PRO A 64 -28.29 -0.37 -5.66
C PRO A 64 -27.85 -1.78 -6.03
N ARG A 65 -28.66 -2.81 -5.77
CA ARG A 65 -28.37 -4.19 -6.16
C ARG A 65 -28.18 -4.33 -7.67
N MET A 66 -29.05 -3.71 -8.47
CA MET A 66 -28.89 -3.71 -9.94
C MET A 66 -27.59 -3.02 -10.37
N MET A 67 -27.29 -1.85 -9.79
CA MET A 67 -26.05 -1.13 -10.08
C MET A 67 -24.81 -1.94 -9.70
N LEU A 68 -24.85 -2.68 -8.58
CA LEU A 68 -23.80 -3.58 -8.14
C LEU A 68 -23.62 -4.75 -9.12
N LYS A 69 -24.71 -5.43 -9.52
CA LYS A 69 -24.69 -6.50 -10.52
C LYS A 69 -24.02 -6.05 -11.81
N VAL A 70 -24.41 -4.87 -12.32
CA VAL A 70 -23.82 -4.27 -13.53
C VAL A 70 -22.33 -4.01 -13.36
N LEU A 71 -21.90 -3.44 -12.23
CA LEU A 71 -20.48 -3.17 -11.96
C LEU A 71 -19.68 -4.47 -11.89
N VAL A 72 -20.10 -5.42 -11.07
CA VAL A 72 -19.39 -6.69 -10.89
C VAL A 72 -19.29 -7.44 -12.23
N TYR A 73 -20.40 -7.55 -12.97
CA TYR A 73 -20.38 -8.17 -14.28
C TYR A 73 -19.42 -7.45 -15.24
N ALA A 74 -19.42 -6.12 -15.24
CA ALA A 74 -18.51 -5.34 -16.09
C ALA A 74 -17.03 -5.66 -15.79
N TYR A 75 -16.66 -5.78 -14.52
CA TYR A 75 -15.30 -6.12 -14.13
C TYR A 75 -14.92 -7.55 -14.54
N THR A 76 -15.86 -8.52 -14.52
CA THR A 76 -15.60 -9.86 -15.06
C THR A 76 -15.34 -9.83 -16.57
N GLN A 77 -15.93 -8.86 -17.29
CA GLN A 77 -15.75 -8.65 -18.73
C GLN A 77 -14.58 -7.71 -19.07
N LYS A 78 -13.72 -7.37 -18.11
CA LYS A 78 -12.57 -6.45 -18.27
C LYS A 78 -12.97 -5.01 -18.62
N VAL A 79 -14.22 -4.64 -18.33
CA VAL A 79 -14.79 -3.32 -18.64
C VAL A 79 -14.78 -2.45 -17.39
N ASN A 80 -13.73 -1.63 -17.21
CA ASN A 80 -13.53 -0.80 -16.02
C ASN A 80 -13.99 0.66 -16.22
N SER A 81 -14.22 1.07 -17.47
CA SER A 81 -14.64 2.44 -17.82
C SER A 81 -16.15 2.61 -17.68
N SER A 82 -16.60 3.57 -16.86
CA SER A 82 -18.04 3.87 -16.74
C SER A 82 -18.70 4.22 -18.07
N ARG A 83 -17.96 4.83 -19.03
CA ARG A 83 -18.47 5.11 -20.36
C ARG A 83 -18.68 3.84 -21.18
N GLN A 84 -17.76 2.89 -21.10
CA GLN A 84 -17.89 1.59 -21.77
C GLN A 84 -19.01 0.76 -21.13
N ILE A 85 -19.17 0.80 -19.80
CA ILE A 85 -20.29 0.15 -19.11
C ILE A 85 -21.63 0.74 -19.62
N ALA A 86 -21.76 2.08 -19.64
CA ALA A 86 -22.95 2.74 -20.14
C ALA A 86 -23.23 2.43 -21.64
N LYS A 87 -22.20 2.22 -22.45
CA LYS A 87 -22.32 1.73 -23.82
C LYS A 87 -22.81 0.27 -23.85
N GLY A 88 -22.21 -0.61 -23.05
CA GLY A 88 -22.60 -2.01 -22.93
C GLY A 88 -24.08 -2.20 -22.58
N LEU A 89 -24.61 -1.37 -21.66
CA LEU A 89 -26.04 -1.36 -21.28
C LEU A 89 -27.01 -1.04 -22.44
N ARG A 90 -26.51 -0.56 -23.57
CA ARG A 90 -27.29 -0.24 -24.78
C ARG A 90 -27.08 -1.22 -25.94
N GLU A 91 -25.93 -1.89 -25.95
CA GLU A 91 -25.46 -2.63 -27.14
C GLU A 91 -25.20 -4.13 -26.86
N ASN A 92 -25.14 -4.54 -25.56
CA ASN A 92 -24.82 -5.91 -25.21
C ASN A 92 -25.97 -6.56 -24.43
N VAL A 93 -26.47 -7.70 -24.94
CA VAL A 93 -27.61 -8.43 -24.39
C VAL A 93 -27.42 -8.79 -22.90
N ASN A 94 -26.23 -9.23 -22.51
CA ASN A 94 -25.95 -9.62 -21.14
C ASN A 94 -26.03 -8.43 -20.17
N PHE A 95 -25.54 -7.25 -20.60
CA PHE A 95 -25.68 -6.01 -19.81
C PHE A 95 -27.13 -5.52 -19.74
N MET A 96 -27.89 -5.66 -20.85
CA MET A 96 -29.31 -5.32 -20.85
C MET A 96 -30.09 -6.23 -19.91
N TRP A 97 -29.82 -7.52 -19.93
CA TRP A 97 -30.48 -8.51 -19.08
C TRP A 97 -30.21 -8.25 -17.60
N ILE A 98 -28.93 -8.15 -17.18
CA ILE A 98 -28.55 -8.02 -15.77
C ILE A 98 -29.01 -6.67 -15.17
N SER A 99 -29.26 -5.66 -16.02
CA SER A 99 -29.78 -4.36 -15.60
C SER A 99 -31.31 -4.27 -15.65
N GLY A 100 -32.01 -5.34 -16.06
CA GLY A 100 -33.45 -5.28 -16.33
C GLY A 100 -33.79 -4.18 -17.35
N ASN A 101 -32.95 -4.06 -18.40
CA ASN A 101 -33.01 -3.04 -19.45
C ASN A 101 -32.91 -1.58 -18.97
N ASN A 102 -32.46 -1.36 -17.72
CA ASN A 102 -32.13 -0.02 -17.23
C ASN A 102 -30.83 0.48 -17.86
N ARG A 103 -30.75 1.78 -18.13
CA ARG A 103 -29.64 2.40 -18.86
C ARG A 103 -29.05 3.59 -18.12
N PRO A 104 -28.48 3.39 -16.90
CA PRO A 104 -27.81 4.47 -16.19
C PRO A 104 -26.70 5.07 -17.04
N ASP A 105 -26.56 6.39 -16.98
CA ASP A 105 -25.49 7.09 -17.68
C ASP A 105 -24.13 6.88 -16.96
N PHE A 106 -23.04 7.20 -17.66
CA PHE A 106 -21.69 7.02 -17.13
C PHE A 106 -21.40 7.84 -15.87
N ARG A 107 -22.10 8.97 -15.65
CA ARG A 107 -21.94 9.83 -14.45
C ARG A 107 -22.57 9.14 -13.24
N THR A 108 -23.74 8.57 -13.43
CA THR A 108 -24.48 7.80 -12.42
C THR A 108 -23.66 6.57 -12.00
N ILE A 109 -23.13 5.81 -12.96
CA ILE A 109 -22.27 4.65 -12.70
C ILE A 109 -21.01 5.07 -11.93
N ASN A 110 -20.38 6.16 -12.36
CA ASN A 110 -19.16 6.64 -11.70
C ASN A 110 -19.43 7.17 -10.28
N ARG A 111 -20.57 7.86 -10.06
CA ARG A 111 -20.99 8.33 -8.75
C ARG A 111 -21.29 7.14 -7.83
N PHE A 112 -22.04 6.15 -8.28
CA PHE A 112 -22.32 4.94 -7.49
C PHE A 112 -21.01 4.25 -7.07
N ARG A 113 -20.09 4.00 -8.02
CA ARG A 113 -18.79 3.39 -7.75
C ARG A 113 -17.90 4.23 -6.83
N GLY A 114 -17.90 5.55 -6.95
CA GLY A 114 -17.00 6.45 -6.23
C GLY A 114 -17.54 6.99 -4.90
N SER A 115 -18.84 6.85 -4.62
CA SER A 115 -19.45 7.28 -3.35
C SER A 115 -20.09 6.11 -2.61
N VAL A 116 -21.17 5.52 -3.11
CA VAL A 116 -21.88 4.44 -2.42
C VAL A 116 -20.98 3.22 -2.20
N MET A 117 -20.28 2.78 -3.24
CA MET A 117 -19.37 1.65 -3.13
C MET A 117 -18.08 1.94 -2.36
N LYS A 118 -17.79 3.20 -2.06
CA LYS A 118 -16.63 3.56 -1.24
C LYS A 118 -16.74 2.93 0.17
N GLU A 119 -17.91 3.00 0.76
CA GLU A 119 -18.21 2.44 2.08
C GLU A 119 -18.78 1.03 1.96
N GLY A 120 -19.58 0.76 0.92
CA GLY A 120 -20.21 -0.53 0.68
C GLY A 120 -19.30 -1.65 0.20
N ILE A 121 -18.09 -1.38 -0.30
CA ILE A 121 -17.22 -2.44 -0.87
C ILE A 121 -16.82 -3.52 0.15
N GLU A 122 -16.59 -3.11 1.40
CA GLU A 122 -16.24 -4.04 2.48
C GLU A 122 -17.40 -4.96 2.83
N VAL A 123 -18.61 -4.41 2.87
CA VAL A 123 -19.84 -5.19 3.11
C VAL A 123 -20.03 -6.21 1.99
N VAL A 124 -20.05 -5.75 0.73
CA VAL A 124 -20.26 -6.64 -0.42
C VAL A 124 -19.19 -7.73 -0.51
N PHE A 125 -17.93 -7.39 -0.28
CA PHE A 125 -16.86 -8.39 -0.29
C PHE A 125 -17.01 -9.40 0.84
N GLY A 126 -17.40 -8.93 2.03
CA GLY A 126 -17.68 -9.80 3.19
C GLY A 126 -18.82 -10.78 2.91
N GLU A 127 -19.93 -10.31 2.35
CA GLU A 127 -21.08 -11.13 1.96
C GLU A 127 -20.72 -12.18 0.90
N VAL A 128 -20.01 -11.78 -0.16
CA VAL A 128 -19.52 -12.74 -1.18
C VAL A 128 -18.60 -13.79 -0.55
N LEU A 129 -17.76 -13.40 0.39
CA LEU A 129 -16.88 -14.32 1.07
C LEU A 129 -17.65 -15.28 1.99
N GLN A 130 -18.65 -14.77 2.71
CA GLN A 130 -19.54 -15.59 3.54
C GLN A 130 -20.28 -16.62 2.68
N TYR A 131 -20.83 -16.18 1.53
CA TYR A 131 -21.43 -17.09 0.54
C TYR A 131 -20.47 -18.23 0.13
N LEU A 132 -19.21 -17.88 -0.22
CA LEU A 132 -18.21 -18.88 -0.62
C LEU A 132 -17.85 -19.87 0.52
N ILE A 133 -17.95 -19.43 1.77
CA ILE A 133 -17.72 -20.29 2.95
C ILE A 133 -18.91 -21.22 3.17
N GLU A 134 -20.13 -20.73 3.08
CA GLU A 134 -21.37 -21.50 3.25
C GLU A 134 -21.50 -22.59 2.18
N GLU A 135 -21.12 -22.27 0.95
CA GLU A 135 -21.07 -23.23 -0.17
C GLU A 135 -19.84 -24.18 -0.12
N GLY A 136 -18.95 -24.03 0.87
CA GLY A 136 -17.80 -24.91 1.08
C GLY A 136 -16.61 -24.70 0.14
N TYR A 137 -16.58 -23.65 -0.65
CA TYR A 137 -15.45 -23.30 -1.53
C TYR A 137 -14.23 -22.77 -0.78
N VAL A 138 -14.47 -22.17 0.38
CA VAL A 138 -13.46 -21.57 1.28
C VAL A 138 -13.68 -22.11 2.69
N THR A 139 -12.62 -22.56 3.34
CA THR A 139 -12.67 -23.19 4.68
C THR A 139 -11.93 -22.37 5.75
N LEU A 140 -11.10 -21.42 5.37
CA LEU A 140 -10.17 -20.67 6.22
C LEU A 140 -9.09 -21.55 6.88
N GLU A 141 -8.77 -22.72 6.29
CA GLU A 141 -7.68 -23.56 6.76
C GLU A 141 -6.31 -22.98 6.41
N ASN A 142 -6.14 -22.57 5.14
CA ASN A 142 -4.85 -22.13 4.63
C ASN A 142 -4.99 -20.79 3.90
N TYR A 143 -4.37 -19.75 4.43
CA TYR A 143 -4.39 -18.42 3.87
C TYR A 143 -3.05 -18.10 3.22
N PHE A 144 -3.03 -18.06 1.90
CA PHE A 144 -1.82 -17.77 1.11
C PHE A 144 -1.75 -16.26 0.83
N LEU A 145 -0.84 -15.58 1.53
CA LEU A 145 -0.67 -14.13 1.42
C LEU A 145 0.47 -13.76 0.48
N ASP A 146 0.20 -12.86 -0.44
CA ASP A 146 1.22 -12.20 -1.28
C ASP A 146 0.80 -10.79 -1.69
N GLY A 147 1.78 -9.99 -2.09
CA GLY A 147 1.60 -8.62 -2.52
C GLY A 147 2.13 -8.35 -3.92
N THR A 148 1.48 -7.41 -4.59
CA THR A 148 1.97 -6.88 -5.86
C THR A 148 1.78 -5.38 -5.95
N LYS A 149 2.48 -4.74 -6.89
CA LYS A 149 2.38 -3.30 -7.12
C LYS A 149 1.55 -3.02 -8.36
N ILE A 150 0.55 -2.16 -8.20
CA ILE A 150 -0.32 -1.70 -9.29
C ILE A 150 -0.10 -0.20 -9.49
N GLU A 151 0.05 0.24 -10.74
CA GLU A 151 0.26 1.64 -11.08
C GLU A 151 -0.98 2.49 -10.73
N ALA A 152 -0.77 3.66 -10.13
CA ALA A 152 -1.83 4.62 -9.84
C ALA A 152 -2.22 5.43 -11.08
N ASN A 153 -3.44 5.95 -11.08
CA ASN A 153 -3.88 6.91 -12.10
C ASN A 153 -3.28 8.30 -11.85
N ALA A 154 -1.96 8.39 -11.93
CA ALA A 154 -1.24 9.61 -11.65
C ALA A 154 -0.20 9.95 -12.72
N ASN A 155 0.20 11.22 -12.77
CA ASN A 155 1.25 11.65 -13.68
C ASN A 155 2.62 11.26 -13.10
N LYS A 156 3.34 10.41 -13.83
CA LYS A 156 4.66 9.89 -13.43
C LYS A 156 5.77 10.94 -13.37
N TYR A 157 5.54 12.16 -13.88
CA TYR A 157 6.53 13.26 -13.89
C TYR A 157 6.26 14.33 -12.83
N LYS A 158 5.11 14.27 -12.12
CA LYS A 158 4.72 15.27 -11.11
C LYS A 158 4.66 14.64 -9.72
N TRP A 159 5.72 14.81 -8.94
CA TRP A 159 5.85 14.24 -7.60
C TRP A 159 6.47 15.21 -6.59
N VAL A 160 6.38 14.83 -5.32
CA VAL A 160 7.05 15.48 -4.19
C VAL A 160 7.84 14.40 -3.43
N TRP A 161 9.10 14.71 -3.12
CA TRP A 161 10.00 13.84 -2.37
C TRP A 161 10.22 14.36 -0.96
N ALA A 162 10.09 13.53 0.08
CA ALA A 162 10.29 13.91 1.47
C ALA A 162 11.67 14.54 1.71
N LYS A 163 12.75 13.92 1.20
CA LYS A 163 14.11 14.45 1.32
C LYS A 163 14.27 15.84 0.69
N SER A 164 13.63 16.07 -0.44
CA SER A 164 13.70 17.38 -1.11
C SER A 164 12.91 18.44 -0.35
N THR A 165 11.71 18.08 0.12
CA THR A 165 10.87 18.98 0.93
C THR A 165 11.59 19.36 2.21
N ALA A 166 12.15 18.41 2.95
CA ALA A 166 12.90 18.68 4.18
C ALA A 166 14.11 19.59 3.93
N LYS A 167 14.90 19.30 2.89
CA LYS A 167 16.07 20.13 2.51
C LYS A 167 15.67 21.57 2.16
N TYR A 168 14.60 21.75 1.37
CA TYR A 168 14.16 23.09 0.98
C TYR A 168 13.50 23.84 2.13
N LYS A 169 12.75 23.15 3.01
CA LYS A 169 12.19 23.72 4.22
C LYS A 169 13.30 24.23 5.14
N GLN A 170 14.32 23.41 5.42
CA GLN A 170 15.45 23.79 6.24
C GLN A 170 16.15 25.04 5.68
N ARG A 171 16.46 25.07 4.39
CA ARG A 171 17.07 26.26 3.75
C ARG A 171 16.17 27.50 3.82
N LEU A 172 14.85 27.32 3.76
CA LEU A 172 13.93 28.44 3.92
C LEU A 172 13.95 28.96 5.36
N GLN A 173 13.96 28.07 6.35
CA GLN A 173 14.05 28.44 7.76
C GLN A 173 15.34 29.20 8.09
N GLU A 174 16.47 28.77 7.55
CA GLU A 174 17.75 29.47 7.67
C GLU A 174 17.65 30.92 7.11
N LYS A 175 17.03 31.11 5.93
CA LYS A 175 16.81 32.42 5.33
C LYS A 175 15.83 33.30 6.12
N ILE A 176 14.77 32.70 6.69
CA ILE A 176 13.82 33.41 7.54
C ILE A 176 14.54 33.93 8.79
N GLN A 177 15.33 33.08 9.45
CA GLN A 177 16.09 33.47 10.64
C GLN A 177 17.10 34.59 10.35
N GLU A 178 17.81 34.49 9.23
CA GLU A 178 18.77 35.52 8.79
C GLU A 178 18.05 36.85 8.53
N LEU A 179 16.92 36.81 7.81
CA LEU A 179 16.17 38.02 7.49
C LEU A 179 15.55 38.68 8.73
N LEU A 180 15.02 37.89 9.66
CA LEU A 180 14.50 38.40 10.95
C LEU A 180 15.61 39.05 11.77
N LYS A 181 16.79 38.42 11.88
CA LYS A 181 17.94 39.02 12.58
C LYS A 181 18.38 40.35 11.94
N ASN A 182 18.36 40.44 10.63
CA ASN A 182 18.74 41.69 9.93
C ASN A 182 17.72 42.80 10.21
N ILE A 183 16.42 42.48 10.23
CA ILE A 183 15.36 43.45 10.58
C ILE A 183 15.51 43.93 12.03
N GLU A 184 15.80 43.00 12.95
CA GLU A 184 16.02 43.35 14.37
C GLU A 184 17.27 44.22 14.54
N ALA A 185 18.41 43.88 13.90
CA ALA A 185 19.65 44.64 13.97
C ALA A 185 19.54 46.04 13.37
N GLU A 186 18.84 46.19 12.23
CA GLU A 186 18.55 47.49 11.64
C GLU A 186 17.67 48.34 12.57
N ASN A 187 16.69 47.75 13.22
CA ASN A 187 15.82 48.42 14.19
C ASN A 187 16.57 48.86 15.43
N GLU A 188 17.46 48.00 16.01
CA GLU A 188 18.32 48.34 17.13
C GLU A 188 19.32 49.44 16.81
N ALA A 189 19.95 49.43 15.65
CA ALA A 189 20.87 50.42 15.18
C ALA A 189 20.21 51.81 15.02
N GLU A 190 18.97 51.84 14.50
CA GLU A 190 18.18 53.08 14.40
C GLU A 190 17.73 53.60 15.76
N GLN A 191 17.30 52.70 16.70
CA GLN A 191 16.96 53.11 18.08
C GLN A 191 18.17 53.68 18.82
N ALA A 192 19.35 53.12 18.61
CA ALA A 192 20.59 53.64 19.18
C ALA A 192 20.98 55.01 18.60
N ALA A 193 20.66 55.29 17.31
CA ALA A 193 20.97 56.54 16.63
C ALA A 193 19.97 57.67 16.97
N TYR A 194 18.74 57.38 17.35
CA TYR A 194 17.67 58.37 17.58
C TYR A 194 17.25 58.56 19.03
N GLY A 195 17.91 57.86 19.99
CA GLY A 195 17.87 58.12 21.44
C GLY A 195 16.46 58.41 21.99
N ASP A 196 15.61 57.42 22.15
CA ASP A 196 14.39 57.57 22.92
C ASP A 196 14.39 56.57 24.06
N LYS A 197 14.39 57.08 25.27
CA LYS A 197 14.30 56.32 26.53
C LYS A 197 12.81 56.06 26.78
N ASP A 198 12.40 54.89 26.65
CA ASP A 198 11.34 54.17 27.37
C ASP A 198 10.75 53.03 26.52
N LEU A 199 11.34 51.85 26.64
CA LEU A 199 10.66 50.60 26.36
C LEU A 199 11.24 49.52 27.26
N GLU A 200 10.38 49.08 28.19
CA GLU A 200 10.66 47.95 29.06
C GLU A 200 11.10 46.72 28.27
N GLU A 201 12.10 46.03 28.82
CA GLU A 201 12.58 44.73 28.35
C GLU A 201 11.45 43.71 28.28
N VAL A 202 10.97 43.41 27.10
CA VAL A 202 10.31 42.14 26.81
C VAL A 202 11.27 41.30 25.97
N GLY A 203 12.44 41.07 26.52
CA GLY A 203 13.43 40.10 26.05
C GLY A 203 13.28 38.79 26.80
N GLY A 204 12.24 38.03 26.51
CA GLY A 204 11.97 36.69 27.06
C GLY A 204 11.66 35.68 25.95
N GLY A 205 12.43 35.68 24.91
CA GLY A 205 12.37 34.65 23.84
C GLY A 205 13.18 33.42 24.24
N ASN A 206 12.50 32.41 24.69
CA ASN A 206 12.94 31.09 25.12
C ASN A 206 14.05 30.51 24.22
N LYS A 207 15.27 30.49 24.71
CA LYS A 207 16.37 29.65 24.20
C LYS A 207 16.15 28.24 24.72
N GLN A 208 15.19 27.51 24.18
CA GLN A 208 15.09 26.05 24.38
C GLN A 208 14.45 25.37 23.17
N GLY A 209 15.19 24.45 22.59
CA GLY A 209 14.69 23.41 21.74
C GLY A 209 14.80 23.73 20.24
N GLY A 210 15.45 22.83 19.49
CA GLY A 210 15.59 22.83 18.03
C GLY A 210 14.28 22.63 17.26
N GLY A 211 13.24 23.38 17.59
CA GLY A 211 11.99 23.45 16.86
C GLY A 211 12.10 24.54 15.77
N GLY A 212 11.97 24.16 14.50
CA GLY A 212 11.94 25.12 13.40
C GLY A 212 10.75 26.06 13.52
N ILE A 213 10.86 27.26 12.95
CA ILE A 213 9.79 28.26 12.88
C ILE A 213 8.67 27.68 12.00
N ASP A 214 7.50 27.43 12.57
CA ASP A 214 6.33 27.06 11.79
C ASP A 214 5.61 28.27 11.16
N SER A 215 4.67 28.02 10.28
CA SER A 215 3.96 29.09 9.55
C SER A 215 3.08 29.95 10.46
N GLU A 216 2.57 29.42 11.56
CA GLU A 216 1.75 30.18 12.51
C GLU A 216 2.61 31.12 13.34
N ILE A 217 3.76 30.64 13.83
CA ILE A 217 4.74 31.46 14.55
C ILE A 217 5.26 32.56 13.63
N LEU A 218 5.62 32.21 12.38
CA LEU A 218 6.08 33.18 11.40
C LEU A 218 5.02 34.24 11.10
N GLN A 219 3.77 33.85 10.95
CA GLN A 219 2.66 34.78 10.71
C GLN A 219 2.49 35.75 11.88
N LYS A 220 2.48 35.27 13.12
CA LYS A 220 2.41 36.12 14.33
C LYS A 220 3.61 37.07 14.44
N GLN A 221 4.81 36.62 14.08
CA GLN A 221 5.99 37.47 14.05
C GLN A 221 5.87 38.59 13.00
N ILE A 222 5.37 38.26 11.81
CA ILE A 222 5.10 39.24 10.75
C ILE A 222 4.06 40.29 11.20
N GLU A 223 2.98 39.86 11.85
CA GLU A 223 1.94 40.75 12.38
C GLU A 223 2.53 41.72 13.43
N ARG A 224 3.29 41.21 14.40
CA ARG A 224 3.98 42.02 15.40
C ARG A 224 4.99 43.00 14.76
N LEU A 225 5.75 42.54 13.78
CA LEU A 225 6.69 43.42 13.07
C LEU A 225 5.97 44.50 12.27
N ASN A 226 4.84 44.21 11.64
CA ASN A 226 4.01 45.20 10.93
C ASN A 226 3.47 46.29 11.90
N GLU A 227 2.99 45.89 13.09
CA GLU A 227 2.52 46.84 14.11
C GLU A 227 3.65 47.74 14.62
N ARG A 228 4.83 47.16 14.91
CA ARG A 228 6.00 47.89 15.43
C ARG A 228 6.65 48.80 14.39
N LEU A 229 6.58 48.45 13.10
CA LEU A 229 7.21 49.16 12.00
C LEU A 229 6.25 50.03 11.18
N ALA A 230 4.98 50.15 11.63
CA ALA A 230 3.96 50.92 10.87
C ALA A 230 4.41 52.33 10.52
N ASP A 231 5.09 53.01 11.44
CA ASP A 231 5.64 54.38 11.22
C ASP A 231 6.98 54.38 10.47
N LYS A 232 7.70 53.23 10.41
CA LYS A 232 9.04 53.08 9.86
C LYS A 232 9.08 52.44 8.46
N MET A 233 7.93 52.10 7.87
CA MET A 233 7.85 51.55 6.52
C MET A 233 8.35 52.47 5.38
N LYS A 234 8.89 53.63 5.74
CA LYS A 234 9.51 54.58 4.77
C LYS A 234 10.90 54.12 4.30
N ASP A 235 11.59 53.26 5.06
CA ASP A 235 12.84 52.66 4.59
C ASP A 235 12.58 51.55 3.57
N LYS A 236 13.17 51.72 2.37
CA LYS A 236 13.00 50.78 1.24
C LYS A 236 13.53 49.39 1.52
N ARG A 237 14.54 49.23 2.42
CA ARG A 237 15.13 47.91 2.74
C ARG A 237 14.22 47.11 3.66
N THR A 238 13.77 47.73 4.76
CA THR A 238 12.82 47.11 5.71
C THR A 238 11.49 46.77 5.04
N ALA A 239 10.95 47.70 4.22
CA ALA A 239 9.74 47.41 3.44
C ALA A 239 9.92 46.23 2.47
N LYS A 240 11.05 46.10 1.80
CA LYS A 240 11.38 44.97 0.90
C LYS A 240 11.52 43.68 1.70
N ALA A 241 12.15 43.68 2.88
CA ALA A 241 12.33 42.51 3.73
C ALA A 241 10.96 42.00 4.23
N MET A 242 10.11 42.90 4.73
CA MET A 242 8.75 42.56 5.16
C MET A 242 7.90 41.97 4.03
N ARG A 243 7.97 42.57 2.86
CA ARG A 243 7.29 42.05 1.65
C ARG A 243 7.79 40.65 1.28
N THR A 244 9.10 40.38 1.39
CA THR A 244 9.68 39.05 1.13
C THR A 244 9.18 38.03 2.14
N LEU A 245 9.06 38.39 3.43
CA LEU A 245 8.50 37.51 4.45
C LEU A 245 7.03 37.18 4.17
N GLN A 246 6.22 38.17 3.80
CA GLN A 246 4.77 37.98 3.60
C GLN A 246 4.44 37.31 2.27
N GLU A 247 5.06 37.76 1.16
CA GLU A 247 4.66 37.32 -0.18
C GLU A 247 5.43 36.10 -0.69
N ASP A 248 6.64 35.82 -0.18
CA ASP A 248 7.44 34.65 -0.61
C ASP A 248 7.61 33.60 0.51
N TYR A 249 8.15 34.01 1.69
CA TYR A 249 8.57 33.02 2.67
C TYR A 249 7.41 32.36 3.41
N LEU A 250 6.41 33.11 3.85
CA LEU A 250 5.23 32.57 4.54
C LEU A 250 4.41 31.61 3.66
N PRO A 251 4.07 31.92 2.39
CA PRO A 251 3.39 30.97 1.51
C PRO A 251 4.21 29.70 1.24
N ARG A 252 5.53 29.82 1.12
CA ARG A 252 6.42 28.66 0.92
C ARG A 252 6.51 27.78 2.17
N GLN A 253 6.55 28.38 3.35
CA GLN A 253 6.55 27.66 4.61
C GLN A 253 5.24 26.86 4.76
N LYS A 254 4.07 27.48 4.57
CA LYS A 254 2.75 26.82 4.56
C LYS A 254 2.71 25.66 3.56
N LYS A 255 3.25 25.86 2.36
CA LYS A 255 3.31 24.82 1.34
C LYS A 255 4.18 23.63 1.75
N TYR A 256 5.34 23.83 2.39
CA TYR A 256 6.18 22.72 2.85
C TYR A 256 5.54 21.95 3.99
N GLU A 257 4.85 22.64 4.90
CA GLU A 257 4.09 21.99 5.98
C GLU A 257 2.93 21.16 5.45
N GLU A 258 2.20 21.66 4.46
CA GLU A 258 1.16 20.90 3.77
C GLU A 258 1.73 19.65 3.08
N GLN A 259 2.89 19.80 2.41
CA GLN A 259 3.58 18.67 1.79
C GLN A 259 4.03 17.62 2.82
N GLU A 260 4.49 18.03 4.00
CA GLU A 260 4.86 17.11 5.09
C GLU A 260 3.63 16.38 5.63
N LYS A 261 2.49 17.08 5.82
CA LYS A 261 1.23 16.45 6.21
C LYS A 261 0.79 15.41 5.18
N LEU A 262 0.84 15.73 3.88
CA LEU A 262 0.50 14.80 2.80
C LEU A 262 1.47 13.62 2.69
N LEU A 263 2.74 13.81 3.01
CA LEU A 263 3.72 12.72 3.03
C LEU A 263 3.41 11.68 4.11
N ALA A 264 2.94 12.08 5.28
CA ALA A 264 2.56 11.19 6.38
C ALA A 264 3.58 10.05 6.62
N GLY A 265 4.88 10.40 6.67
CA GLY A 265 5.98 9.45 6.85
C GLY A 265 6.39 8.67 5.60
N ARG A 266 5.76 8.89 4.46
CA ARG A 266 6.15 8.29 3.16
C ARG A 266 7.34 9.01 2.54
N ASN A 267 8.10 8.30 1.72
CA ASN A 267 9.24 8.88 0.99
C ASN A 267 8.83 9.86 -0.13
N SER A 268 7.61 9.71 -0.66
CA SER A 268 7.11 10.52 -1.78
C SER A 268 5.59 10.39 -1.94
N TYR A 269 5.01 11.34 -2.68
CA TYR A 269 3.65 11.23 -3.20
C TYR A 269 3.55 11.86 -4.60
N ALA A 270 2.52 11.47 -5.37
CA ALA A 270 2.24 12.07 -6.68
C ALA A 270 1.28 13.26 -6.53
N LYS A 271 1.55 14.38 -7.23
CA LYS A 271 0.70 15.60 -7.13
C LYS A 271 -0.72 15.43 -7.68
N THR A 272 -0.94 14.41 -8.51
CA THR A 272 -2.25 14.11 -9.12
C THR A 272 -3.05 13.03 -8.39
N ASP A 273 -2.37 12.29 -7.51
CA ASP A 273 -2.95 11.32 -6.59
C ASP A 273 -2.09 11.31 -5.32
N HIS A 274 -2.50 12.06 -4.31
CA HIS A 274 -1.72 12.30 -3.11
C HIS A 274 -1.51 11.03 -2.27
N ASP A 275 -2.33 10.01 -2.47
CA ASP A 275 -2.22 8.73 -1.77
C ASP A 275 -1.23 7.77 -2.44
N ALA A 276 -0.95 7.96 -3.73
CA ALA A 276 -0.01 7.13 -4.46
C ALA A 276 1.45 7.43 -4.08
N THR A 277 2.22 6.38 -3.83
CA THR A 277 3.64 6.47 -3.50
C THR A 277 4.48 6.01 -4.70
N PHE A 278 5.63 6.66 -4.94
CA PHE A 278 6.57 6.20 -5.96
C PHE A 278 7.26 4.92 -5.52
N MET A 279 7.11 3.89 -6.32
CA MET A 279 7.67 2.57 -6.06
C MET A 279 8.18 1.91 -7.34
N ARG A 280 9.15 1.02 -7.19
CA ARG A 280 9.62 0.20 -8.30
C ARG A 280 8.58 -0.87 -8.60
N MET A 281 8.09 -0.93 -9.84
CA MET A 281 7.15 -1.95 -10.26
C MET A 281 7.85 -3.31 -10.42
N LYS A 282 7.15 -4.42 -10.10
CA LYS A 282 7.69 -5.78 -10.30
C LYS A 282 7.89 -6.10 -11.80
N GLU A 283 7.05 -5.54 -12.66
CA GLU A 283 7.03 -5.73 -14.10
C GLU A 283 7.78 -4.60 -14.82
N ASP A 284 9.05 -4.43 -14.50
CA ASP A 284 9.93 -3.52 -15.23
C ASP A 284 10.62 -4.29 -16.36
N HIS A 285 9.94 -4.40 -17.50
CA HIS A 285 10.46 -5.13 -18.68
C HIS A 285 11.78 -4.55 -19.20
N MET A 286 12.03 -3.28 -18.94
CA MET A 286 13.27 -2.59 -19.35
C MET A 286 14.41 -2.78 -18.35
N LEU A 287 14.14 -3.37 -17.18
CA LEU A 287 15.09 -3.56 -16.07
C LEU A 287 15.85 -2.28 -15.67
N ASN A 288 15.30 -1.12 -16.01
CA ASN A 288 15.92 0.19 -15.75
C ASN A 288 15.59 0.75 -14.36
N GLY A 289 14.83 0.02 -13.57
CA GLY A 289 14.44 0.43 -12.22
C GLY A 289 13.47 1.60 -12.18
N GLN A 290 12.68 1.81 -13.24
CA GLN A 290 11.77 2.92 -13.34
C GLN A 290 10.79 2.96 -12.17
N LEU A 291 10.77 4.10 -11.47
CA LEU A 291 9.82 4.41 -10.43
C LEU A 291 8.51 4.92 -11.05
N LYS A 292 7.39 4.37 -10.58
CA LYS A 292 6.05 4.84 -10.95
C LYS A 292 5.21 5.09 -9.71
N PRO A 293 4.25 6.06 -9.75
CA PRO A 293 3.27 6.17 -8.69
C PRO A 293 2.41 4.92 -8.67
N GLY A 294 2.21 4.35 -7.49
CA GLY A 294 1.46 3.12 -7.36
C GLY A 294 1.03 2.83 -5.93
N TYR A 295 0.34 1.73 -5.79
CA TYR A 295 -0.11 1.15 -4.55
C TYR A 295 0.44 -0.26 -4.41
N ASN A 296 0.77 -0.65 -3.18
CA ASN A 296 1.10 -2.02 -2.85
C ASN A 296 -0.19 -2.74 -2.44
N VAL A 297 -0.68 -3.62 -3.28
CA VAL A 297 -1.90 -4.38 -3.06
C VAL A 297 -1.56 -5.77 -2.55
N GLN A 298 -2.25 -6.20 -1.51
CA GLN A 298 -2.12 -7.51 -0.90
C GLN A 298 -3.36 -8.32 -1.17
N ILE A 299 -3.21 -9.60 -1.44
CA ILE A 299 -4.32 -10.56 -1.44
C ILE A 299 -3.94 -11.77 -0.58
N GLY A 300 -4.95 -12.30 0.10
CA GLY A 300 -4.90 -13.62 0.68
C GLY A 300 -5.85 -14.54 -0.06
N THR A 301 -5.40 -15.73 -0.40
CA THR A 301 -6.18 -16.69 -1.19
C THR A 301 -6.31 -18.02 -0.49
N GLU A 302 -7.39 -18.74 -0.78
CA GLU A 302 -7.57 -20.14 -0.50
C GLU A 302 -8.28 -20.78 -1.69
N ASN A 303 -7.76 -21.91 -2.19
CA ASN A 303 -8.27 -22.55 -3.40
C ASN A 303 -8.35 -21.57 -4.58
N GLN A 304 -7.43 -20.60 -4.66
CA GLN A 304 -7.40 -19.49 -5.65
C GLN A 304 -8.62 -18.56 -5.60
N PHE A 305 -9.51 -18.65 -4.60
CA PHE A 305 -10.44 -17.57 -4.29
C PHE A 305 -9.73 -16.49 -3.49
N VAL A 306 -10.02 -15.23 -3.76
CA VAL A 306 -9.55 -14.11 -2.95
C VAL A 306 -10.39 -14.06 -1.68
N VAL A 307 -9.77 -14.40 -0.56
CA VAL A 307 -10.39 -14.44 0.78
C VAL A 307 -10.19 -13.13 1.53
N GLY A 308 -9.13 -12.42 1.22
CA GLY A 308 -8.84 -11.12 1.81
C GLY A 308 -8.04 -10.24 0.89
N PHE A 309 -8.18 -8.93 1.04
CA PHE A 309 -7.34 -7.95 0.36
C PHE A 309 -7.07 -6.74 1.24
N SER A 310 -5.96 -6.07 0.98
CA SER A 310 -5.64 -4.76 1.58
C SER A 310 -4.77 -3.92 0.64
N ILE A 311 -4.85 -2.60 0.78
CA ILE A 311 -4.12 -1.64 -0.04
C ILE A 311 -3.20 -0.80 0.83
N HIS A 312 -1.94 -0.71 0.44
CA HIS A 312 -0.91 -0.03 1.21
C HIS A 312 -0.17 1.01 0.37
N GLN A 313 0.21 2.08 1.03
CA GLN A 313 1.04 3.15 0.47
C GLN A 313 2.54 2.88 0.68
N LYS A 314 2.90 1.91 1.54
CA LYS A 314 4.28 1.48 1.79
C LYS A 314 4.78 0.57 0.68
N THR A 315 6.06 0.70 0.33
CA THR A 315 6.69 0.01 -0.81
C THR A 315 7.14 -1.42 -0.52
N ASN A 316 7.19 -1.82 0.75
CA ASN A 316 7.57 -3.16 1.20
C ASN A 316 6.38 -3.93 1.78
N ASP A 317 6.47 -5.25 1.76
CA ASP A 317 5.40 -6.13 2.23
C ASP A 317 5.51 -6.42 3.74
N LEU A 318 6.64 -6.06 4.36
CA LEU A 318 6.96 -6.36 5.76
C LEU A 318 5.88 -5.90 6.74
N ASN A 319 5.33 -4.71 6.48
CA ASN A 319 4.31 -4.07 7.34
C ASN A 319 2.88 -4.32 6.85
N CYS A 320 2.66 -5.27 5.92
CA CYS A 320 1.35 -5.48 5.30
C CYS A 320 0.59 -6.68 5.87
N LEU A 321 1.27 -7.64 6.51
CA LEU A 321 0.67 -8.86 7.04
C LEU A 321 -0.37 -8.56 8.12
N ILE A 322 0.02 -7.82 9.15
CA ILE A 322 -0.85 -7.50 10.30
C ILE A 322 -2.09 -6.72 9.86
N PRO A 323 -1.98 -5.60 9.12
CA PRO A 323 -3.17 -4.90 8.65
C PRO A 323 -4.08 -5.73 7.74
N ASN A 324 -3.51 -6.64 6.93
CA ASN A 324 -4.30 -7.52 6.07
C ASN A 324 -5.12 -8.53 6.90
N LEU A 325 -4.51 -9.16 7.90
CA LEU A 325 -5.21 -10.10 8.79
C LEU A 325 -6.22 -9.40 9.69
N ASN A 326 -5.93 -8.18 10.18
CA ASN A 326 -6.89 -7.39 10.96
C ASN A 326 -8.14 -7.08 10.13
N GLN A 327 -7.97 -6.62 8.88
CA GLN A 327 -9.11 -6.37 7.99
C GLN A 327 -9.91 -7.64 7.70
N LEU A 328 -9.26 -8.80 7.58
CA LEU A 328 -9.96 -10.08 7.43
C LEU A 328 -10.77 -10.41 8.68
N GLN A 329 -10.21 -10.20 9.86
CA GLN A 329 -10.90 -10.41 11.14
C GLN A 329 -12.10 -9.45 11.31
N GLU A 330 -11.95 -8.20 10.92
CA GLU A 330 -13.04 -7.21 10.93
C GLU A 330 -14.20 -7.63 10.02
N ARG A 331 -13.89 -8.21 8.83
CA ARG A 331 -14.90 -8.66 7.85
C ARG A 331 -15.63 -9.94 8.26
N LEU A 332 -14.94 -10.91 8.84
CA LEU A 332 -15.46 -12.25 9.08
C LEU A 332 -15.62 -12.62 10.55
N GLY A 333 -15.13 -11.80 11.48
CA GLY A 333 -15.06 -12.13 12.91
C GLY A 333 -14.10 -13.26 13.26
N ARG A 334 -13.39 -13.84 12.28
CA ARG A 334 -12.48 -15.00 12.46
C ARG A 334 -11.25 -14.90 11.56
N LEU A 335 -10.18 -15.58 11.96
CA LEU A 335 -8.92 -15.68 11.24
C LEU A 335 -8.70 -17.10 10.69
N PRO A 336 -7.83 -17.27 9.66
CA PRO A 336 -7.46 -18.57 9.13
C PRO A 336 -6.59 -19.32 10.14
N ARG A 337 -6.57 -20.66 10.05
CA ARG A 337 -5.72 -21.51 10.91
C ARG A 337 -4.23 -21.36 10.59
N THR A 338 -3.89 -21.37 9.31
CA THR A 338 -2.50 -21.32 8.83
C THR A 338 -2.30 -20.16 7.88
N VAL A 339 -1.26 -19.35 8.12
CA VAL A 339 -0.86 -18.23 7.24
C VAL A 339 0.43 -18.60 6.52
N ILE A 340 0.39 -18.59 5.18
CA ILE A 340 1.51 -18.92 4.31
C ILE A 340 1.95 -17.66 3.56
N ALA A 341 3.20 -17.23 3.75
CA ALA A 341 3.72 -16.04 3.09
C ALA A 341 5.20 -16.17 2.70
N ASP A 342 5.66 -15.27 1.84
CA ASP A 342 7.05 -15.27 1.37
C ASP A 342 8.00 -14.58 2.37
N ALA A 343 9.28 -14.44 1.96
CA ALA A 343 10.30 -13.86 2.80
C ALA A 343 10.16 -12.34 3.00
N GLY A 344 9.32 -11.68 2.22
CA GLY A 344 9.00 -10.26 2.38
C GLY A 344 8.25 -9.96 3.68
N TYR A 345 7.61 -10.98 4.27
CA TYR A 345 6.83 -10.86 5.52
C TYR A 345 7.57 -11.36 6.76
N GLY A 346 8.78 -11.91 6.63
CA GLY A 346 9.53 -12.54 7.72
C GLY A 346 10.18 -11.56 8.67
N SER A 347 9.43 -10.96 9.60
CA SER A 347 9.89 -10.06 10.66
C SER A 347 9.55 -10.59 12.04
N GLU A 348 10.27 -10.11 13.07
CA GLU A 348 9.96 -10.41 14.47
C GLU A 348 8.53 -10.02 14.82
N GLU A 349 8.12 -8.79 14.45
CA GLU A 349 6.79 -8.25 14.68
C GLU A 349 5.68 -9.16 14.10
N ASN A 350 5.86 -9.63 12.86
CA ASN A 350 4.90 -10.51 12.21
C ASN A 350 4.85 -11.91 12.86
N TYR A 351 5.99 -12.48 13.23
CA TYR A 351 6.01 -13.76 13.96
C TYR A 351 5.37 -13.65 15.33
N ALA A 352 5.68 -12.60 16.09
CA ALA A 352 5.08 -12.32 17.39
C ALA A 352 3.56 -12.14 17.29
N TYR A 353 3.08 -11.44 16.24
CA TYR A 353 1.65 -11.30 15.98
C TYR A 353 0.97 -12.64 15.70
N LEU A 354 1.55 -13.47 14.82
CA LEU A 354 0.99 -14.79 14.50
C LEU A 354 0.92 -15.69 15.75
N GLU A 355 1.97 -15.69 16.58
CA GLU A 355 1.99 -16.42 17.86
C GLU A 355 0.92 -15.91 18.81
N LYS A 356 0.82 -14.58 19.00
CA LYS A 356 -0.20 -13.95 19.86
C LYS A 356 -1.62 -14.29 19.45
N MET A 357 -1.88 -14.38 18.14
CA MET A 357 -3.20 -14.73 17.60
C MET A 357 -3.46 -16.24 17.52
N GLY A 358 -2.52 -17.08 17.93
CA GLY A 358 -2.62 -18.55 17.87
C GLY A 358 -2.61 -19.11 16.46
N LEU A 359 -2.05 -18.38 15.48
CA LEU A 359 -2.02 -18.78 14.07
C LEU A 359 -0.74 -19.56 13.75
N GLU A 360 -0.87 -20.63 12.96
CA GLU A 360 0.29 -21.33 12.43
C GLU A 360 0.93 -20.52 11.30
N GLY A 361 2.14 -20.00 11.51
CA GLY A 361 2.89 -19.24 10.49
C GLY A 361 3.83 -20.14 9.69
N ILE A 362 3.58 -20.31 8.38
CA ILE A 362 4.53 -20.88 7.41
C ILE A 362 5.09 -19.73 6.58
N VAL A 363 5.76 -18.83 7.28
CA VAL A 363 6.33 -17.60 6.70
C VAL A 363 7.83 -17.75 6.55
N LYS A 364 8.35 -17.55 5.32
CA LYS A 364 9.79 -17.59 5.07
C LYS A 364 10.45 -16.35 5.68
N TYR A 365 11.72 -16.47 6.06
CA TYR A 365 12.58 -15.33 6.40
C TYR A 365 13.66 -15.11 5.32
N PRO A 366 14.22 -13.90 5.21
CA PRO A 366 15.09 -13.52 4.07
C PRO A 366 16.28 -14.44 3.82
N LEU A 367 16.81 -15.05 4.87
CA LEU A 367 17.99 -15.93 4.79
C LEU A 367 17.65 -17.41 4.57
N PHE A 368 16.38 -17.82 4.70
CA PHE A 368 15.94 -19.22 4.65
C PHE A 368 16.50 -20.00 3.45
N SER A 369 16.31 -19.49 2.23
CA SER A 369 16.78 -20.16 1.02
C SER A 369 18.30 -20.11 0.86
N LYS A 370 18.96 -19.09 1.42
CA LYS A 370 20.42 -18.96 1.38
C LYS A 370 21.10 -19.93 2.35
N GLN A 371 20.57 -20.07 3.55
CA GLN A 371 21.07 -20.97 4.59
C GLN A 371 21.05 -22.46 4.21
N GLN A 372 20.19 -22.83 3.26
CA GLN A 372 20.15 -24.21 2.73
C GLN A 372 21.29 -24.51 1.78
N LYS A 373 21.94 -23.51 1.19
CA LYS A 373 23.02 -23.70 0.22
C LYS A 373 24.34 -24.05 0.90
N ARG A 374 25.08 -25.03 0.31
CA ARG A 374 26.42 -25.41 0.78
C ARG A 374 27.38 -24.21 0.80
N SER A 375 27.26 -23.28 -0.15
CA SER A 375 28.03 -22.06 -0.21
C SER A 375 27.84 -21.13 0.98
N TRP A 376 26.64 -21.09 1.57
CA TRP A 376 26.38 -20.32 2.77
C TRP A 376 27.14 -20.87 3.98
N ARG A 377 27.09 -22.19 4.19
CA ARG A 377 27.77 -22.85 5.32
C ARG A 377 29.28 -22.67 5.27
N LYS A 378 29.87 -22.49 4.07
CA LYS A 378 31.28 -22.20 3.86
C LYS A 378 31.71 -20.76 4.19
N GLN A 379 30.73 -19.83 4.40
CA GLN A 379 31.01 -18.42 4.71
C GLN A 379 31.36 -18.27 6.20
N ARG A 380 32.56 -18.61 6.55
CA ARG A 380 33.08 -18.64 7.93
C ARG A 380 33.05 -17.28 8.66
N PHE A 381 32.99 -16.13 7.95
CA PHE A 381 32.99 -14.80 8.56
C PHE A 381 31.56 -14.24 8.84
N ARG A 382 30.54 -15.03 8.57
CA ARG A 382 29.17 -14.70 8.97
C ARG A 382 28.90 -15.20 10.37
N PHE A 383 28.46 -14.30 11.24
CA PHE A 383 28.17 -14.63 12.65
C PHE A 383 27.04 -15.67 12.80
N GLU A 384 26.14 -15.76 11.82
CA GLU A 384 25.07 -16.76 11.79
C GLU A 384 25.62 -18.21 11.66
N ASN A 385 26.88 -18.36 11.28
CA ASN A 385 27.59 -19.64 11.20
C ASN A 385 28.57 -19.85 12.37
N TRP A 386 28.64 -18.91 13.33
CA TRP A 386 29.53 -19.00 14.47
C TRP A 386 28.89 -19.80 15.61
N GLU A 387 29.71 -20.42 16.41
CA GLU A 387 29.30 -21.09 17.62
C GLU A 387 28.88 -20.06 18.69
N TYR A 388 27.77 -20.33 19.38
CA TYR A 388 27.31 -19.54 20.51
C TYR A 388 27.34 -20.39 21.76
N ASP A 389 28.04 -19.91 22.79
CA ASP A 389 28.09 -20.49 24.12
C ASP A 389 26.98 -19.88 25.00
N PRO A 390 25.88 -20.62 25.27
CA PRO A 390 24.76 -20.07 26.04
C PRO A 390 25.10 -19.91 27.54
N VAL A 391 26.12 -20.64 28.06
CA VAL A 391 26.51 -20.58 29.48
C VAL A 391 27.28 -19.29 29.76
N GLN A 392 28.21 -18.95 28.88
CA GLN A 392 29.03 -17.74 29.03
C GLN A 392 28.42 -16.54 28.31
N ASP A 393 27.35 -16.74 27.52
CA ASP A 393 26.72 -15.71 26.68
C ASP A 393 27.73 -15.05 25.72
N GLU A 394 28.47 -15.88 24.96
CA GLU A 394 29.54 -15.45 24.07
C GLU A 394 29.47 -16.11 22.70
N TYR A 395 29.93 -15.43 21.66
CA TYR A 395 30.14 -16.00 20.34
C TYR A 395 31.61 -16.34 20.12
N ILE A 396 31.88 -17.44 19.40
CA ILE A 396 33.24 -17.86 19.05
C ILE A 396 33.50 -17.57 17.58
N CYS A 397 34.47 -16.70 17.28
CA CYS A 397 34.79 -16.31 15.91
C CYS A 397 35.65 -17.37 15.21
N PRO A 398 35.85 -17.31 13.86
CA PRO A 398 36.68 -18.28 13.11
C PRO A 398 38.14 -18.35 13.50
N ASN A 399 38.66 -17.43 14.29
CA ASN A 399 39.97 -17.46 14.89
C ASN A 399 39.94 -17.86 16.37
N HIS A 400 38.89 -18.57 16.79
CA HIS A 400 38.67 -19.05 18.17
C HIS A 400 38.71 -17.96 19.26
N GLN A 401 38.55 -16.67 18.87
CA GLN A 401 38.40 -15.57 19.83
C GLN A 401 36.97 -15.44 20.26
N ARG A 402 36.76 -15.12 21.52
CA ARG A 402 35.44 -14.92 22.12
C ARG A 402 34.95 -13.49 21.89
N LEU A 403 33.69 -13.36 21.55
CA LEU A 403 32.98 -12.10 21.51
C LEU A 403 32.07 -12.02 22.73
N THR A 404 32.42 -11.15 23.66
CA THR A 404 31.71 -10.96 24.92
C THR A 404 30.55 -9.96 24.77
N PHE A 405 29.51 -10.14 25.57
CA PHE A 405 28.37 -9.25 25.61
C PHE A 405 28.80 -7.83 26.06
N ARG A 406 28.32 -6.79 25.34
CA ARG A 406 28.65 -5.38 25.61
C ARG A 406 27.45 -4.54 26.03
N GLY A 407 26.25 -4.96 25.65
CA GLY A 407 25.04 -4.20 26.02
C GLY A 407 23.85 -4.54 25.13
N LYS A 408 22.71 -3.99 25.54
CA LYS A 408 21.44 -4.09 24.81
C LYS A 408 21.11 -2.76 24.14
N ARG A 409 20.50 -2.83 22.96
CA ARG A 409 19.95 -1.68 22.25
C ARG A 409 18.53 -1.99 21.82
N ILE A 410 17.60 -1.11 22.18
CA ILE A 410 16.22 -1.18 21.71
C ILE A 410 16.09 -0.38 20.42
N ARG A 411 15.46 -0.97 19.40
CA ARG A 411 15.02 -0.28 18.18
C ARG A 411 13.51 -0.34 18.11
N VAL A 412 12.91 0.76 17.70
CA VAL A 412 11.47 0.85 17.47
C VAL A 412 11.23 0.84 15.96
N THR A 413 10.35 -0.03 15.50
CA THR A 413 9.93 -0.06 14.08
C THR A 413 9.02 1.12 13.76
N ASP A 414 8.78 1.39 12.47
CA ASP A 414 7.84 2.42 12.02
C ASP A 414 6.41 2.22 12.54
N ASN A 415 6.07 1.00 12.97
CA ASN A 415 4.76 0.64 13.53
C ASN A 415 4.74 0.72 15.08
N GLY A 416 5.83 1.13 15.72
CA GLY A 416 5.95 1.23 17.18
C GLY A 416 6.34 -0.08 17.88
N TYR A 417 6.61 -1.17 17.14
CA TYR A 417 7.06 -2.44 17.72
C TYR A 417 8.52 -2.31 18.22
N GLN A 418 8.79 -2.77 19.45
CA GLN A 418 10.10 -2.70 20.06
C GLN A 418 10.88 -4.01 19.86
N THR A 419 12.05 -3.90 19.25
CA THR A 419 12.99 -5.00 19.03
C THR A 419 14.24 -4.81 19.87
N THR A 420 14.70 -5.87 20.53
CA THR A 420 15.90 -5.82 21.36
C THR A 420 17.08 -6.47 20.64
N PHE A 421 18.13 -5.70 20.44
CA PHE A 421 19.42 -6.18 19.92
C PHE A 421 20.43 -6.30 21.04
N ARG A 422 21.21 -7.37 21.01
CA ARG A 422 22.35 -7.62 21.88
C ARG A 422 23.62 -7.39 21.09
N SER A 423 24.54 -6.59 21.61
CA SER A 423 25.83 -6.30 20.99
C SER A 423 26.92 -7.14 21.63
N TYR A 424 27.74 -7.79 20.80
CA TYR A 424 28.89 -8.55 21.22
C TYR A 424 30.13 -8.03 20.52
N GLU A 425 31.27 -7.99 21.23
CA GLU A 425 32.53 -7.51 20.70
C GLU A 425 33.65 -8.52 20.96
N CYS A 426 34.48 -8.75 19.97
CA CYS A 426 35.64 -9.60 20.07
C CYS A 426 36.66 -9.03 21.07
N ASN A 427 37.22 -9.86 21.93
CA ASN A 427 38.15 -9.44 22.96
C ASN A 427 39.43 -8.86 22.36
N SER A 428 39.99 -9.44 21.30
CA SER A 428 41.15 -8.90 20.60
C SER A 428 41.11 -9.24 19.10
N CYS A 429 41.28 -8.21 18.25
CA CYS A 429 41.46 -8.33 16.81
C CYS A 429 42.76 -7.66 16.31
N VAL A 430 43.61 -7.20 17.23
CA VAL A 430 44.80 -6.38 16.86
C VAL A 430 45.77 -7.16 15.99
N GLU A 431 46.14 -8.38 16.37
CA GLU A 431 47.07 -9.23 15.66
C GLU A 431 46.40 -10.42 14.95
N CYS A 432 45.10 -10.30 14.70
CA CYS A 432 44.33 -11.38 14.09
C CYS A 432 44.65 -11.50 12.59
N PRO A 433 45.22 -12.62 12.11
CA PRO A 433 45.55 -12.81 10.70
C PRO A 433 44.33 -12.85 9.78
N LEU A 434 43.15 -13.12 10.34
CA LEU A 434 41.87 -13.16 9.61
C LEU A 434 41.14 -11.82 9.59
N LYS A 435 41.63 -10.79 10.30
CA LYS A 435 40.96 -9.49 10.42
C LYS A 435 40.66 -8.84 9.07
N PRO A 436 41.55 -8.80 8.08
CA PRO A 436 41.28 -8.17 6.77
C PRO A 436 40.09 -8.79 6.02
N GLN A 437 39.88 -10.11 6.22
CA GLN A 437 38.74 -10.84 5.61
C GLN A 437 37.47 -10.78 6.47
N CYS A 438 37.61 -10.60 7.79
CA CYS A 438 36.54 -10.66 8.75
C CYS A 438 35.81 -9.32 8.91
N THR A 439 36.54 -8.21 9.00
CA THR A 439 35.95 -6.88 9.24
C THR A 439 36.78 -5.77 8.61
N ARG A 440 36.07 -4.73 8.11
CA ARG A 440 36.70 -3.48 7.63
C ARG A 440 36.90 -2.44 8.74
N SER A 441 36.43 -2.73 9.97
CA SER A 441 36.59 -1.83 11.10
C SER A 441 38.03 -1.74 11.55
N ALA A 442 38.52 -0.55 11.86
CA ALA A 442 39.81 -0.35 12.51
C ALA A 442 39.84 -0.98 13.92
N TRP A 443 38.68 -1.05 14.57
CA TRP A 443 38.48 -1.58 15.93
C TRP A 443 38.22 -3.10 15.92
N ASN A 444 37.90 -3.64 17.10
CA ASN A 444 37.49 -5.04 17.24
C ASN A 444 36.18 -5.33 16.49
N ARG A 445 36.01 -6.58 16.07
CA ARG A 445 34.78 -7.05 15.43
C ARG A 445 33.62 -6.95 16.40
N ARG A 446 32.56 -6.22 15.99
CA ARG A 446 31.26 -6.19 16.69
C ARG A 446 30.18 -6.85 15.85
N ILE A 447 29.28 -7.54 16.52
CA ILE A 447 28.05 -8.09 15.93
C ILE A 447 26.84 -7.61 16.74
N GLU A 448 25.73 -7.34 16.08
CA GLU A 448 24.44 -7.11 16.70
C GLU A 448 23.53 -8.30 16.40
N VAL A 449 22.97 -8.88 17.43
CA VAL A 449 22.15 -10.08 17.35
C VAL A 449 20.79 -9.78 17.96
N ASN A 450 19.73 -10.26 17.30
CA ASN A 450 18.38 -10.25 17.84
C ASN A 450 17.99 -11.67 18.23
N PRO A 451 18.07 -12.06 19.52
CA PRO A 451 17.81 -13.43 19.96
C PRO A 451 16.37 -13.86 19.70
N THR A 452 15.40 -12.96 19.92
CA THR A 452 13.96 -13.23 19.71
C THR A 452 13.69 -13.57 18.25
N LEU A 453 14.24 -12.77 17.33
CA LEU A 453 14.10 -13.06 15.89
C LEU A 453 14.77 -14.39 15.50
N ILE A 454 15.93 -14.71 16.06
CA ILE A 454 16.61 -16.01 15.81
C ILE A 454 15.73 -17.17 16.27
N GLN A 455 15.12 -17.07 17.46
CA GLN A 455 14.20 -18.07 17.98
C GLN A 455 13.00 -18.26 17.05
N TYR A 456 12.36 -17.17 16.61
CA TYR A 456 11.27 -17.26 15.64
C TYR A 456 11.70 -17.85 14.30
N GLN A 457 12.89 -17.50 13.81
CA GLN A 457 13.44 -18.07 12.58
C GLN A 457 13.71 -19.57 12.69
N GLN A 458 14.13 -20.03 13.86
CA GLN A 458 14.33 -21.47 14.12
C GLN A 458 13.00 -22.22 14.11
N GLN A 459 11.99 -21.73 14.82
CA GLN A 459 10.63 -22.30 14.81
C GLN A 459 10.03 -22.29 13.39
N ALA A 460 10.17 -21.16 12.69
CA ALA A 460 9.73 -21.05 11.29
C ALA A 460 10.44 -22.04 10.39
N ARG A 461 11.75 -22.26 10.59
CA ARG A 461 12.53 -23.24 9.83
C ARG A 461 12.02 -24.65 10.02
N GLU A 462 11.73 -25.07 11.25
CA GLU A 462 11.17 -26.39 11.56
C GLU A 462 9.86 -26.60 10.80
N ARG A 463 8.94 -25.63 10.86
CA ARG A 463 7.68 -25.68 10.11
C ARG A 463 7.91 -25.70 8.59
N LEU A 464 8.79 -24.85 8.07
CA LEU A 464 9.09 -24.73 6.63
C LEU A 464 9.74 -25.98 6.03
N VAL A 465 10.52 -26.76 6.78
CA VAL A 465 11.18 -27.98 6.28
C VAL A 465 10.34 -29.24 6.49
N SER A 466 9.27 -29.18 7.27
CA SER A 466 8.30 -30.28 7.42
C SER A 466 7.69 -30.65 6.06
N GLU A 467 7.14 -31.85 5.94
CA GLU A 467 6.44 -32.28 4.71
C GLU A 467 5.28 -31.36 4.36
N ARG A 468 4.43 -31.04 5.33
CA ARG A 468 3.32 -30.10 5.18
C ARG A 468 3.80 -28.71 4.77
N GLY A 469 4.85 -28.20 5.42
CA GLY A 469 5.41 -26.89 5.09
C GLY A 469 6.00 -26.81 3.68
N ARG A 470 6.63 -27.92 3.19
CA ARG A 470 7.11 -28.00 1.81
C ARG A 470 5.95 -27.96 0.81
N SER A 471 4.91 -28.77 1.04
CA SER A 471 3.72 -28.80 0.20
C SER A 471 3.05 -27.44 0.11
N LEU A 472 2.77 -26.80 1.26
CA LEU A 472 2.13 -25.47 1.29
C LEU A 472 2.97 -24.37 0.63
N ARG A 473 4.31 -24.41 0.76
CA ARG A 473 5.19 -23.45 0.06
C ARG A 473 5.17 -23.60 -1.45
N VAL A 474 5.07 -24.82 -1.97
CA VAL A 474 4.92 -25.09 -3.41
C VAL A 474 3.55 -24.61 -3.87
N ARG A 475 2.51 -24.96 -3.13
CA ARG A 475 1.13 -24.56 -3.42
C ARG A 475 0.94 -23.04 -3.46
N ARG A 476 1.67 -22.27 -2.65
CA ARG A 476 1.59 -20.80 -2.64
C ARG A 476 1.76 -20.18 -4.03
N GLY A 477 2.70 -20.66 -4.85
CA GLY A 477 2.89 -20.16 -6.21
C GLY A 477 1.61 -20.32 -7.05
N VAL A 478 1.00 -21.51 -7.00
CA VAL A 478 -0.26 -21.77 -7.73
C VAL A 478 -1.42 -20.94 -7.15
N GLU A 479 -1.48 -20.73 -5.84
CA GLU A 479 -2.57 -20.03 -5.18
C GLU A 479 -2.63 -18.54 -5.51
N VAL A 480 -1.55 -17.81 -5.28
CA VAL A 480 -1.55 -16.35 -5.41
C VAL A 480 -1.04 -15.84 -6.76
N GLU A 481 -0.05 -16.51 -7.35
CA GLU A 481 0.51 -16.08 -8.63
C GLU A 481 -0.48 -16.24 -9.78
N THR A 482 -1.29 -17.31 -9.76
CA THR A 482 -2.38 -17.52 -10.72
C THR A 482 -3.43 -16.41 -10.65
N VAL A 483 -3.83 -16.01 -9.43
CA VAL A 483 -4.80 -14.92 -9.24
C VAL A 483 -4.24 -13.59 -9.74
N PHE A 484 -3.01 -13.25 -9.37
CA PHE A 484 -2.36 -12.05 -9.89
C PHE A 484 -2.12 -12.12 -11.41
N GLY A 485 -1.77 -13.29 -11.94
CA GLY A 485 -1.63 -13.53 -13.38
C GLY A 485 -2.95 -13.24 -14.11
N ARG A 486 -4.05 -13.80 -13.63
CA ARG A 486 -5.39 -13.56 -14.20
C ARG A 486 -5.75 -12.07 -14.19
N ILE A 487 -5.60 -11.38 -13.07
CA ILE A 487 -5.94 -9.95 -12.97
C ILE A 487 -5.03 -9.09 -13.85
N LYS A 488 -3.70 -9.31 -13.81
CA LYS A 488 -2.73 -8.42 -14.46
C LYS A 488 -2.47 -8.76 -15.93
N GLN A 489 -2.45 -10.05 -16.29
CA GLN A 489 -2.15 -10.50 -17.65
C GLN A 489 -3.44 -10.73 -18.45
N ASP A 490 -4.32 -11.63 -17.98
CA ASP A 490 -5.50 -12.00 -18.73
C ASP A 490 -6.52 -10.86 -18.79
N TRP A 491 -6.72 -10.15 -17.68
CA TRP A 491 -7.63 -9.00 -17.62
C TRP A 491 -6.94 -7.67 -17.97
N GLY A 492 -5.63 -7.65 -18.05
CA GLY A 492 -4.85 -6.46 -18.41
C GLY A 492 -4.90 -5.34 -17.37
N PHE A 493 -5.31 -5.62 -16.11
CA PHE A 493 -5.43 -4.61 -15.07
C PHE A 493 -4.07 -4.32 -14.44
N ARG A 494 -3.32 -3.40 -15.02
CA ARG A 494 -1.98 -2.99 -14.57
C ARG A 494 -1.97 -1.60 -13.94
N ARG A 495 -3.06 -0.84 -14.08
CA ARG A 495 -3.19 0.52 -13.62
C ARG A 495 -4.61 0.80 -13.13
N PHE A 496 -4.72 1.45 -11.99
CA PHE A 496 -6.01 1.92 -11.47
C PHE A 496 -6.63 2.98 -12.38
N THR A 497 -7.95 3.02 -12.43
CA THR A 497 -8.72 4.06 -13.13
C THR A 497 -9.18 5.15 -12.17
N LEU A 498 -9.37 4.82 -10.91
CA LEU A 498 -9.74 5.74 -9.84
C LEU A 498 -8.50 6.32 -9.15
N ARG A 499 -8.71 7.39 -8.36
CA ARG A 499 -7.67 8.10 -7.59
C ARG A 499 -8.06 8.23 -6.14
N GLY A 500 -7.06 8.22 -5.27
CA GLY A 500 -7.23 8.25 -3.81
C GLY A 500 -7.45 6.86 -3.24
N LEU A 501 -6.89 6.62 -2.05
CA LEU A 501 -6.80 5.29 -1.42
C LEU A 501 -8.17 4.59 -1.33
N GLU A 502 -9.19 5.31 -0.86
CA GLU A 502 -10.53 4.76 -0.66
C GLU A 502 -11.19 4.29 -1.98
N LYS A 503 -11.08 5.10 -3.03
CA LYS A 503 -11.63 4.72 -4.34
C LYS A 503 -10.82 3.61 -5.02
N VAL A 504 -9.51 3.60 -4.81
CA VAL A 504 -8.62 2.52 -5.25
C VAL A 504 -8.97 1.22 -4.53
N LYS A 505 -9.29 1.28 -3.23
CA LYS A 505 -9.79 0.16 -2.44
C LYS A 505 -11.11 -0.39 -3.02
N THR A 506 -12.04 0.48 -3.37
CA THR A 506 -13.29 0.10 -4.05
C THR A 506 -13.01 -0.63 -5.38
N GLU A 507 -12.15 -0.07 -6.21
CA GLU A 507 -11.83 -0.64 -7.51
C GLU A 507 -11.15 -2.02 -7.39
N TRP A 508 -10.23 -2.17 -6.42
CA TRP A 508 -9.58 -3.44 -6.15
C TRP A 508 -10.54 -4.49 -5.57
N GLY A 509 -11.40 -4.09 -4.64
CA GLY A 509 -12.43 -4.97 -4.09
C GLY A 509 -13.39 -5.49 -5.16
N LEU A 510 -13.84 -4.63 -6.08
CA LEU A 510 -14.65 -5.06 -7.24
C LEU A 510 -13.92 -6.08 -8.13
N LEU A 511 -12.62 -5.92 -8.35
CA LEU A 511 -11.80 -6.89 -9.08
C LEU A 511 -11.71 -8.22 -8.35
N CYS A 512 -11.54 -8.20 -7.04
CA CYS A 512 -11.50 -9.42 -6.21
C CYS A 512 -12.83 -10.17 -6.25
N ILE A 513 -13.95 -9.46 -6.12
CA ILE A 513 -15.30 -10.02 -6.25
C ILE A 513 -15.49 -10.62 -7.65
N ALA A 514 -15.19 -9.85 -8.68
CA ALA A 514 -15.30 -10.30 -10.09
C ALA A 514 -14.44 -11.54 -10.35
N HIS A 515 -13.22 -11.61 -9.79
CA HIS A 515 -12.36 -12.79 -9.89
C HIS A 515 -13.01 -14.01 -9.24
N ASN A 516 -13.55 -13.86 -8.02
CA ASN A 516 -14.18 -14.95 -7.30
C ASN A 516 -15.40 -15.49 -8.06
N LEU A 517 -16.28 -14.62 -8.56
CA LEU A 517 -17.46 -15.05 -9.32
C LEU A 517 -17.10 -15.63 -10.69
N ALA A 518 -16.10 -15.09 -11.38
CA ALA A 518 -15.62 -15.65 -12.62
C ALA A 518 -14.91 -17.02 -12.43
N LYS A 519 -14.36 -17.28 -11.24
CA LYS A 519 -13.84 -18.60 -10.86
C LYS A 519 -15.00 -19.57 -10.56
N LEU A 520 -15.98 -19.12 -9.79
CA LEU A 520 -17.16 -19.90 -9.44
C LEU A 520 -17.93 -20.38 -10.70
N ALA A 521 -17.98 -19.58 -11.74
CA ALA A 521 -18.69 -19.91 -12.98
C ALA A 521 -18.02 -21.02 -13.83
N VAL A 522 -16.80 -21.43 -13.49
CA VAL A 522 -16.06 -22.51 -14.21
C VAL A 522 -15.88 -23.78 -13.36
N LEU A 523 -16.45 -23.79 -12.16
CA LEU A 523 -16.53 -24.96 -11.28
C LEU A 523 -17.87 -25.66 -11.42
#